data_c81544d73c09e3e6d280aee4400da9ae
#
_entry.id   c81544d73c09e3e6d280aee4400da9ae
#
_cell.length_a   1.000
_cell.length_b   1.000
_cell.length_c   1.000
_cell.angle_alpha   90.00
_cell.angle_beta   90.00
_cell.angle_gamma   90.00
#
_symmetry.space_group_name_H-M   'P 1'
#
loop_
_entity.id
_entity.type
_entity.pdbx_description
1 polymer ?
#
loop_
_entity_poly.entity_id
_entity_poly.type
_entity_poly.pdbx_seq_one_letter_code
_entity_poly.pdbx_strand_id
1 'polypeptide(L)'
;MMQAGFTHRIVTPPSGPARPSLPSAPLPAAQRLARLALPSLRPVESQRVESAPWFASLSPTLRQAILARARVQHVRRGTCLVQRGAAATDWVGVAGGALALGTSWRDGRAFTLSLLGPGDWYGDIALIDNSPVDLDIVAQAHSTVLTVPRDALRELLQVEPELRSALLQLDCQRLRHMFRRLEELQTMPLSQRVALKLQRLLRQFGRPPMAGVTTQQIELTLTQGDLAGLLCASRQRINGALRQLQMLGILGCSHGRIEVLDPRRLGDVAAGKLVLDSSSA
;
A
#
# COMPACT_ATOMS: atom_id res chain seq x y z
N MET A 1 -0.24 40.83 -55.75
CA MET A 1 0.26 41.95 -54.94
C MET A 1 -0.55 42.05 -53.67
N MET A 2 0.12 42.26 -52.54
CA MET A 2 -0.30 42.50 -51.13
C MET A 2 -0.48 41.22 -50.30
N GLN A 3 0.62 40.91 -49.62
CA GLN A 3 0.69 40.02 -48.46
C GLN A 3 0.16 40.82 -47.24
N ALA A 4 -0.73 40.19 -46.47
CA ALA A 4 -1.12 40.67 -45.18
C ALA A 4 -0.57 39.70 -44.11
N GLY A 5 0.46 40.17 -43.38
CA GLY A 5 1.06 39.44 -42.29
C GLY A 5 0.18 39.46 -41.06
N PHE A 6 -0.14 38.30 -40.52
CA PHE A 6 -0.75 38.14 -39.18
C PHE A 6 0.36 37.97 -38.15
N THR A 7 0.60 39.00 -37.33
CA THR A 7 1.43 38.92 -36.15
C THR A 7 0.63 38.39 -34.99
N HIS A 8 0.91 37.14 -34.59
CA HIS A 8 0.40 36.56 -33.32
C HIS A 8 1.12 37.19 -32.12
N ARG A 9 0.38 38.01 -31.36
CA ARG A 9 0.79 38.50 -30.06
C ARG A 9 0.67 37.39 -29.04
N ILE A 10 1.82 36.84 -28.55
CA ILE A 10 1.86 35.89 -27.45
C ILE A 10 1.54 36.66 -26.15
N VAL A 11 0.38 36.37 -25.56
CA VAL A 11 0.00 36.88 -24.23
C VAL A 11 0.61 35.93 -23.20
N THR A 12 1.59 36.39 -22.45
CA THR A 12 2.14 35.70 -21.28
C THR A 12 1.15 35.83 -20.12
N PRO A 13 0.77 34.71 -19.44
CA PRO A 13 -0.06 34.77 -18.23
C PRO A 13 0.76 35.30 -17.04
N PRO A 14 0.08 35.98 -16.06
CA PRO A 14 0.75 36.54 -14.91
C PRO A 14 1.33 35.47 -13.99
N SER A 15 2.57 35.71 -13.53
CA SER A 15 3.28 34.91 -12.56
C SER A 15 2.54 34.92 -11.21
N GLY A 16 1.95 33.77 -10.86
CA GLY A 16 1.43 33.51 -9.52
C GLY A 16 2.56 33.30 -8.50
N PRO A 17 2.29 33.45 -7.19
CA PRO A 17 3.30 33.40 -6.16
C PRO A 17 4.02 32.05 -6.11
N ALA A 18 5.34 32.11 -6.04
CA ALA A 18 6.22 30.96 -5.94
C ALA A 18 5.88 30.12 -4.70
N ARG A 19 5.53 28.85 -4.92
CA ARG A 19 5.43 27.86 -3.85
C ARG A 19 6.82 27.54 -3.31
N PRO A 20 6.97 27.30 -1.99
CA PRO A 20 8.25 26.96 -1.42
C PRO A 20 8.76 25.65 -2.04
N SER A 21 9.93 25.72 -2.64
CA SER A 21 10.67 24.59 -3.17
C SER A 21 11.01 23.63 -2.02
N LEU A 22 10.58 22.38 -2.15
CA LEU A 22 11.03 21.29 -1.30
C LEU A 22 12.56 21.17 -1.43
N PRO A 23 13.31 20.98 -0.34
CA PRO A 23 14.75 20.80 -0.40
C PRO A 23 15.07 19.48 -1.07
N SER A 24 15.47 19.53 -2.32
CA SER A 24 16.04 18.42 -3.08
C SER A 24 17.56 18.44 -2.93
N ALA A 25 18.06 17.80 -1.87
CA ALA A 25 19.42 17.30 -1.85
C ALA A 25 19.44 15.98 -1.07
N PRO A 26 19.95 14.88 -1.63
CA PRO A 26 20.20 13.68 -0.85
C PRO A 26 21.25 14.00 0.21
N LEU A 27 20.92 13.74 1.47
CA LEU A 27 21.87 13.88 2.58
C LEU A 27 23.14 13.08 2.28
N PRO A 28 24.35 13.65 2.50
CA PRO A 28 25.62 12.99 2.26
C PRO A 28 25.70 11.68 3.05
N ALA A 29 26.31 10.67 2.44
CA ALA A 29 26.44 9.31 2.99
C ALA A 29 27.02 9.25 4.42
N ALA A 30 27.87 10.20 4.79
CA ALA A 30 28.45 10.33 6.13
C ALA A 30 27.41 10.69 7.21
N GLN A 31 26.34 11.42 6.90
CA GLN A 31 25.26 11.73 7.84
C GLN A 31 24.26 10.58 8.03
N ARG A 32 24.30 9.56 7.16
CA ARG A 32 23.50 8.33 7.31
C ARG A 32 24.10 7.39 8.38
N LEU A 33 25.38 7.45 8.62
CA LEU A 33 26.10 6.58 9.58
C LEU A 33 26.05 7.07 11.04
N ALA A 34 25.69 8.31 11.28
CA ALA A 34 25.63 8.90 12.63
C ALA A 34 24.24 8.80 13.29
N ARG A 35 23.39 7.85 12.89
CA ARG A 35 22.13 7.60 13.60
C ARG A 35 22.36 6.58 14.71
N LEU A 36 22.49 7.15 15.91
CA LEU A 36 22.23 6.62 17.25
C LEU A 36 21.33 5.38 17.27
N ALA A 37 21.56 4.52 18.28
CA ALA A 37 20.81 3.33 18.61
C ALA A 37 19.34 3.39 18.14
N LEU A 38 19.04 2.59 17.12
CA LEU A 38 17.71 2.51 16.53
C LEU A 38 16.74 2.05 17.61
N PRO A 39 15.57 2.68 17.73
CA PRO A 39 14.55 2.17 18.62
C PRO A 39 14.25 0.72 18.24
N SER A 40 14.34 -0.19 19.19
CA SER A 40 13.97 -1.59 19.00
C SER A 40 12.47 -1.67 18.64
N LEU A 41 12.10 -2.68 17.83
CA LEU A 41 10.70 -2.99 17.58
C LEU A 41 9.98 -3.25 18.91
N ARG A 42 8.74 -2.80 19.00
CA ARG A 42 7.87 -3.19 20.11
C ARG A 42 7.60 -4.70 20.06
N PRO A 43 7.40 -5.39 21.17
CA PRO A 43 7.15 -6.83 21.17
C PRO A 43 6.02 -7.26 20.23
N VAL A 44 4.94 -6.47 20.16
CA VAL A 44 3.80 -6.73 19.26
C VAL A 44 4.17 -6.57 17.78
N GLU A 45 5.11 -5.67 17.45
CA GLU A 45 5.59 -5.47 16.09
C GLU A 45 6.51 -6.63 15.65
N SER A 46 7.44 -7.04 16.52
CA SER A 46 8.25 -8.24 16.29
C SER A 46 7.38 -9.46 16.06
N GLN A 47 6.41 -9.70 16.94
CA GLN A 47 5.49 -10.82 16.80
C GLN A 47 4.73 -10.80 15.49
N ARG A 48 4.22 -9.62 15.05
CA ARG A 48 3.51 -9.48 13.76
C ARG A 48 4.40 -9.78 12.57
N VAL A 49 5.64 -9.32 12.56
CA VAL A 49 6.61 -9.63 11.51
C VAL A 49 6.93 -11.11 11.49
N GLU A 50 7.25 -11.69 12.65
CA GLU A 50 7.68 -13.09 12.77
C GLU A 50 6.56 -14.09 12.46
N SER A 51 5.30 -13.74 12.76
CA SER A 51 4.13 -14.58 12.47
C SER A 51 3.55 -14.40 11.07
N ALA A 52 4.04 -13.42 10.29
CA ALA A 52 3.56 -13.20 8.93
C ALA A 52 3.87 -14.42 8.04
N PRO A 53 2.92 -14.92 7.25
CA PRO A 53 3.02 -16.22 6.58
C PRO A 53 4.30 -16.41 5.77
N TRP A 54 4.70 -15.41 4.98
CA TRP A 54 5.93 -15.49 4.19
C TRP A 54 7.17 -15.47 5.08
N PHE A 55 7.27 -14.53 6.03
CA PHE A 55 8.44 -14.43 6.90
C PHE A 55 8.57 -15.64 7.83
N ALA A 56 7.45 -16.15 8.34
CA ALA A 56 7.41 -17.37 9.15
C ALA A 56 7.83 -18.64 8.40
N SER A 57 7.68 -18.65 7.06
CA SER A 57 8.11 -19.79 6.23
C SER A 57 9.64 -19.88 6.05
N LEU A 58 10.37 -18.80 6.38
CA LEU A 58 11.83 -18.79 6.33
C LEU A 58 12.43 -19.52 7.54
N SER A 59 13.62 -20.10 7.35
CA SER A 59 14.37 -20.70 8.46
C SER A 59 14.67 -19.68 9.57
N PRO A 60 14.76 -20.10 10.84
CA PRO A 60 15.11 -19.21 11.93
C PRO A 60 16.42 -18.44 11.69
N THR A 61 17.42 -19.10 11.09
CA THR A 61 18.71 -18.51 10.76
C THR A 61 18.56 -17.39 9.75
N LEU A 62 17.81 -17.60 8.68
CA LEU A 62 17.58 -16.57 7.65
C LEU A 62 16.77 -15.39 8.20
N ARG A 63 15.72 -15.66 9.00
CA ARG A 63 14.96 -14.59 9.66
C ARG A 63 15.87 -13.70 10.51
N GLN A 64 16.74 -14.33 11.32
CA GLN A 64 17.70 -13.60 12.14
C GLN A 64 18.72 -12.81 11.30
N ALA A 65 19.23 -13.39 10.21
CA ALA A 65 20.14 -12.73 9.30
C ALA A 65 19.53 -11.49 8.63
N ILE A 66 18.26 -11.54 8.25
CA ILE A 66 17.51 -10.41 7.70
C ILE A 66 17.33 -9.32 8.77
N LEU A 67 16.82 -9.69 9.95
CA LEU A 67 16.54 -8.73 11.03
C LEU A 67 17.82 -8.07 11.56
N ALA A 68 18.94 -8.78 11.61
CA ALA A 68 20.24 -8.22 12.01
C ALA A 68 20.76 -7.13 11.08
N ARG A 69 20.33 -7.13 9.82
CA ARG A 69 20.71 -6.12 8.81
C ARG A 69 19.64 -5.03 8.62
N ALA A 70 18.48 -5.21 9.21
CA ALA A 70 17.38 -4.26 9.12
C ALA A 70 17.59 -3.07 10.06
N ARG A 71 17.20 -1.89 9.59
CA ARG A 71 17.11 -0.66 10.39
C ARG A 71 15.64 -0.36 10.64
N VAL A 72 15.30 0.00 11.87
CA VAL A 72 13.93 0.40 12.24
C VAL A 72 13.75 1.89 12.01
N GLN A 73 12.69 2.28 11.34
CA GLN A 73 12.30 3.67 11.11
C GLN A 73 10.83 3.88 11.45
N HIS A 74 10.53 5.01 12.12
CA HIS A 74 9.16 5.45 12.36
C HIS A 74 8.82 6.54 11.36
N VAL A 75 7.73 6.33 10.61
CA VAL A 75 7.29 7.25 9.58
C VAL A 75 5.88 7.75 9.84
N ARG A 76 5.64 9.03 9.58
CA ARG A 76 4.33 9.64 9.74
C ARG A 76 3.46 9.33 8.51
N ARG A 77 2.14 9.31 8.70
CA ARG A 77 1.19 9.25 7.58
C ARG A 77 1.52 10.32 6.53
N GLY A 78 1.47 9.93 5.25
CA GLY A 78 1.77 10.80 4.11
C GLY A 78 3.26 10.91 3.75
N THR A 79 4.17 10.33 4.56
CA THR A 79 5.59 10.29 4.20
C THR A 79 5.80 9.40 2.98
N CYS A 80 6.42 9.93 1.92
CA CYS A 80 6.88 9.16 0.79
C CYS A 80 8.26 8.57 1.14
N LEU A 81 8.35 7.25 1.22
CA LEU A 81 9.60 6.52 1.51
C LEU A 81 10.42 6.32 0.25
N VAL A 82 9.75 5.99 -0.85
CA VAL A 82 10.36 5.75 -2.14
C VAL A 82 9.48 6.37 -3.21
N GLN A 83 10.08 7.09 -4.14
CA GLN A 83 9.38 7.72 -5.25
C GLN A 83 9.56 6.89 -6.52
N ARG A 84 8.51 6.74 -7.31
CA ARG A 84 8.56 6.12 -8.63
C ARG A 84 9.64 6.74 -9.50
N GLY A 85 10.40 5.92 -10.21
CA GLY A 85 11.50 6.33 -11.06
C GLY A 85 12.82 6.59 -10.31
N ALA A 86 12.82 6.59 -8.99
CA ALA A 86 14.06 6.66 -8.19
C ALA A 86 14.81 5.33 -8.22
N ALA A 87 16.11 5.39 -7.97
CA ALA A 87 16.90 4.18 -7.75
C ALA A 87 16.48 3.54 -6.42
N ALA A 88 16.23 2.23 -6.42
CA ALA A 88 15.96 1.48 -5.19
C ALA A 88 17.22 1.46 -4.30
N THR A 89 17.08 1.83 -3.05
CA THR A 89 18.17 1.87 -2.06
C THR A 89 18.00 0.86 -0.95
N ASP A 90 16.78 0.49 -0.65
CA ASP A 90 16.45 -0.34 0.49
C ASP A 90 15.31 -1.32 0.17
N TRP A 91 15.40 -2.52 0.73
CA TRP A 91 14.29 -3.45 0.80
C TRP A 91 13.46 -3.12 2.04
N VAL A 92 12.16 -2.89 1.87
CA VAL A 92 11.29 -2.32 2.89
C VAL A 92 10.33 -3.36 3.43
N GLY A 93 10.38 -3.60 4.74
CA GLY A 93 9.40 -4.40 5.48
C GLY A 93 8.50 -3.53 6.36
N VAL A 94 7.28 -3.95 6.59
CA VAL A 94 6.34 -3.28 7.50
C VAL A 94 6.30 -4.02 8.83
N ALA A 95 6.61 -3.33 9.93
CA ALA A 95 6.46 -3.90 11.27
C ALA A 95 5.18 -3.44 11.97
N GLY A 96 4.70 -2.23 11.64
CA GLY A 96 3.46 -1.68 12.17
C GLY A 96 2.88 -0.62 11.26
N GLY A 97 1.57 -0.39 11.33
CA GLY A 97 0.89 0.56 10.46
C GLY A 97 0.59 -0.01 9.07
N ALA A 98 0.67 0.83 8.03
CA ALA A 98 0.40 0.46 6.65
C ALA A 98 1.12 1.36 5.66
N LEU A 99 1.61 0.79 4.56
CA LEU A 99 2.15 1.53 3.41
C LEU A 99 1.27 1.31 2.19
N ALA A 100 1.07 2.35 1.39
CA ALA A 100 0.41 2.28 0.09
C ALA A 100 1.46 2.17 -1.01
N LEU A 101 1.29 1.21 -1.91
CA LEU A 101 2.02 1.10 -3.15
C LEU A 101 1.16 1.67 -4.27
N GLY A 102 1.67 2.66 -5.00
CA GLY A 102 0.83 3.26 -6.03
C GLY A 102 1.52 4.36 -6.82
N THR A 103 0.73 5.16 -7.50
CA THR A 103 1.20 6.31 -8.24
C THR A 103 0.20 7.45 -8.07
N SER A 104 0.70 8.65 -7.82
CA SER A 104 -0.11 9.85 -7.78
C SER A 104 0.27 10.77 -8.94
N TRP A 105 -0.73 11.32 -9.63
CA TRP A 105 -0.53 12.27 -10.72
C TRP A 105 -0.82 13.71 -10.26
N ARG A 106 -0.24 14.67 -10.95
CA ARG A 106 -0.40 16.11 -10.65
C ARG A 106 -1.85 16.61 -10.77
N ASP A 107 -2.68 15.92 -11.56
CA ASP A 107 -4.11 16.20 -11.74
C ASP A 107 -5.00 15.66 -10.61
N GLY A 108 -4.41 15.11 -9.56
CA GLY A 108 -5.11 14.57 -8.40
C GLY A 108 -5.65 13.16 -8.57
N ARG A 109 -5.43 12.52 -9.73
CA ARG A 109 -5.68 11.08 -9.86
C ARG A 109 -4.66 10.30 -9.06
N ALA A 110 -5.09 9.20 -8.48
CA ALA A 110 -4.24 8.27 -7.76
C ALA A 110 -4.61 6.84 -8.12
N PHE A 111 -3.60 6.02 -8.26
CA PHE A 111 -3.72 4.57 -8.40
C PHE A 111 -3.03 3.93 -7.20
N THR A 112 -3.72 3.05 -6.50
CA THR A 112 -3.15 2.27 -5.41
C THR A 112 -3.18 0.80 -5.79
N LEU A 113 -2.02 0.25 -6.06
CA LEU A 113 -1.88 -1.15 -6.38
C LEU A 113 -2.23 -2.02 -5.18
N SER A 114 -1.63 -1.74 -4.02
CA SER A 114 -1.82 -2.53 -2.81
C SER A 114 -1.55 -1.70 -1.56
N LEU A 115 -2.04 -2.21 -0.42
CA LEU A 115 -1.61 -1.79 0.90
C LEU A 115 -0.74 -2.90 1.47
N LEU A 116 0.43 -2.52 1.97
CA LEU A 116 1.31 -3.39 2.74
C LEU A 116 0.99 -3.24 4.22
N GLY A 117 0.79 -4.34 4.89
CA GLY A 117 0.59 -4.41 6.34
C GLY A 117 1.77 -5.06 7.07
N PRO A 118 1.68 -5.23 8.39
CA PRO A 118 2.73 -5.85 9.18
C PRO A 118 3.12 -7.23 8.65
N GLY A 119 4.42 -7.42 8.42
CA GLY A 119 5.01 -8.63 7.85
C GLY A 119 5.11 -8.67 6.34
N ASP A 120 4.55 -7.68 5.62
CA ASP A 120 4.76 -7.54 4.19
C ASP A 120 6.12 -6.89 3.90
N TRP A 121 6.77 -7.33 2.81
CA TRP A 121 8.05 -6.80 2.33
C TRP A 121 7.91 -6.34 0.87
N TYR A 122 8.68 -5.32 0.45
CA TYR A 122 8.63 -4.79 -0.91
C TYR A 122 9.92 -4.07 -1.31
N GLY A 123 10.16 -3.93 -2.63
CA GLY A 123 11.33 -3.25 -3.19
C GLY A 123 12.42 -4.21 -3.69
N ASP A 124 12.23 -5.50 -3.49
CA ASP A 124 13.12 -6.57 -3.95
C ASP A 124 13.32 -6.58 -5.46
N ILE A 125 12.26 -6.40 -6.26
CA ILE A 125 12.31 -6.45 -7.73
C ILE A 125 13.35 -5.45 -8.26
N ALA A 126 13.19 -4.16 -7.95
CA ALA A 126 14.08 -3.10 -8.41
C ALA A 126 15.51 -3.22 -7.84
N LEU A 127 15.68 -3.90 -6.70
CA LEU A 127 17.00 -4.19 -6.11
C LEU A 127 17.70 -5.35 -6.80
N ILE A 128 16.94 -6.34 -7.28
CA ILE A 128 17.44 -7.55 -7.96
C ILE A 128 17.82 -7.22 -9.41
N ASP A 129 16.93 -6.56 -10.17
CA ASP A 129 17.14 -6.28 -11.59
C ASP A 129 17.83 -4.94 -11.88
N ASN A 130 18.12 -4.14 -10.84
CA ASN A 130 18.72 -2.80 -10.92
C ASN A 130 17.89 -1.78 -11.72
N SER A 131 16.59 -1.99 -11.85
CA SER A 131 15.67 -1.05 -12.48
C SER A 131 15.28 0.08 -11.54
N PRO A 132 14.81 1.23 -12.05
CA PRO A 132 14.12 2.23 -11.24
C PRO A 132 12.86 1.65 -10.60
N VAL A 133 12.46 2.20 -9.45
CA VAL A 133 11.25 1.78 -8.74
C VAL A 133 9.99 2.11 -9.55
N ASP A 134 9.08 1.14 -9.71
CA ASP A 134 7.87 1.27 -10.52
C ASP A 134 6.74 2.05 -9.85
N LEU A 135 6.69 2.06 -8.52
CA LEU A 135 5.61 2.62 -7.72
C LEU A 135 6.14 3.46 -6.55
N ASP A 136 5.40 4.49 -6.20
CA ASP A 136 5.62 5.20 -4.95
C ASP A 136 5.31 4.28 -3.75
N ILE A 137 6.09 4.41 -2.68
CA ILE A 137 5.80 3.82 -1.37
C ILE A 137 5.49 4.95 -0.40
N VAL A 138 4.22 5.05 0.00
CA VAL A 138 3.75 6.15 0.87
C VAL A 138 3.13 5.57 2.14
N ALA A 139 3.46 6.15 3.29
CA ALA A 139 2.87 5.75 4.56
C ALA A 139 1.37 6.11 4.61
N GLN A 140 0.50 5.11 4.63
CA GLN A 140 -0.95 5.27 4.73
C GLN A 140 -1.40 5.60 6.16
N ALA A 141 -0.63 5.19 7.14
CA ALA A 141 -0.81 5.46 8.57
C ALA A 141 0.55 5.79 9.21
N HIS A 142 0.56 6.17 10.49
CA HIS A 142 1.80 6.14 11.27
C HIS A 142 2.33 4.71 11.27
N SER A 143 3.54 4.51 10.77
CA SER A 143 4.08 3.18 10.50
C SER A 143 5.47 3.00 11.08
N THR A 144 5.76 1.78 11.50
CA THR A 144 7.10 1.30 11.81
C THR A 144 7.55 0.41 10.65
N VAL A 145 8.67 0.78 10.03
CA VAL A 145 9.22 0.06 8.88
C VAL A 145 10.60 -0.48 9.19
N LEU A 146 10.92 -1.59 8.56
CA LEU A 146 12.22 -2.21 8.51
C LEU A 146 12.85 -1.89 7.16
N THR A 147 14.07 -1.38 7.12
CA THR A 147 14.79 -1.13 5.87
C THR A 147 16.08 -1.92 5.85
N VAL A 148 16.24 -2.80 4.88
CA VAL A 148 17.48 -3.54 4.61
C VAL A 148 18.18 -2.87 3.43
N PRO A 149 19.38 -2.29 3.63
CA PRO A 149 20.10 -1.63 2.55
C PRO A 149 20.38 -2.56 1.37
N ARG A 150 20.43 -1.99 0.16
CA ARG A 150 20.72 -2.71 -1.10
C ARG A 150 21.91 -3.67 -0.98
N ASP A 151 23.03 -3.17 -0.45
CA ASP A 151 24.25 -3.96 -0.40
C ASP A 151 24.12 -5.13 0.59
N ALA A 152 23.43 -4.92 1.71
CA ALA A 152 23.13 -5.98 2.67
C ALA A 152 22.17 -7.03 2.10
N LEU A 153 21.17 -6.62 1.30
CA LEU A 153 20.32 -7.57 0.60
C LEU A 153 21.09 -8.36 -0.45
N ARG A 154 21.99 -7.71 -1.20
CA ARG A 154 22.83 -8.40 -2.18
C ARG A 154 23.75 -9.42 -1.54
N GLU A 155 24.36 -9.08 -0.41
CA GLU A 155 25.18 -10.01 0.37
C GLU A 155 24.32 -11.22 0.81
N LEU A 156 23.13 -10.98 1.39
CA LEU A 156 22.21 -12.05 1.78
C LEU A 156 21.85 -12.95 0.60
N LEU A 157 21.58 -12.38 -0.57
CA LEU A 157 21.26 -13.16 -1.77
C LEU A 157 22.45 -14.01 -2.28
N GLN A 158 23.69 -13.64 -1.96
CA GLN A 158 24.87 -14.43 -2.32
C GLN A 158 25.08 -15.59 -1.36
N VAL A 159 24.95 -15.33 -0.04
CA VAL A 159 25.30 -16.31 1.01
C VAL A 159 24.13 -17.19 1.43
N GLU A 160 22.89 -16.79 1.18
CA GLU A 160 21.67 -17.48 1.59
C GLU A 160 20.82 -17.92 0.38
N PRO A 161 21.06 -19.14 -0.16
CA PRO A 161 20.28 -19.67 -1.30
C PRO A 161 18.78 -19.76 -1.02
N GLU A 162 18.41 -19.99 0.25
CA GLU A 162 17.02 -20.03 0.70
C GLU A 162 16.30 -18.69 0.40
N LEU A 163 16.96 -17.56 0.61
CA LEU A 163 16.35 -16.23 0.37
C LEU A 163 15.98 -16.04 -1.11
N ARG A 164 16.84 -16.50 -2.04
CA ARG A 164 16.53 -16.44 -3.47
C ARG A 164 15.26 -17.19 -3.82
N SER A 165 15.15 -18.41 -3.31
CA SER A 165 13.99 -19.27 -3.53
C SER A 165 12.73 -18.68 -2.89
N ALA A 166 12.85 -18.11 -1.69
CA ALA A 166 11.75 -17.51 -0.96
C ALA A 166 11.23 -16.22 -1.64
N LEU A 167 12.12 -15.38 -2.17
CA LEU A 167 11.72 -14.18 -2.94
C LEU A 167 11.06 -14.56 -4.26
N LEU A 168 11.60 -15.54 -4.98
CA LEU A 168 10.97 -16.04 -6.20
C LEU A 168 9.55 -16.56 -5.93
N GLN A 169 9.35 -17.32 -4.85
CA GLN A 169 8.02 -17.78 -4.45
C GLN A 169 7.08 -16.62 -4.08
N LEU A 170 7.59 -15.60 -3.37
CA LEU A 170 6.84 -14.41 -3.02
C LEU A 170 6.37 -13.66 -4.28
N ASP A 171 7.26 -13.48 -5.26
CA ASP A 171 6.93 -12.78 -6.51
C ASP A 171 5.97 -13.60 -7.39
N CYS A 172 6.10 -14.92 -7.41
CA CYS A 172 5.08 -15.77 -8.03
C CYS A 172 3.70 -15.61 -7.38
N GLN A 173 3.63 -15.50 -6.05
CA GLN A 173 2.37 -15.25 -5.34
C GLN A 173 1.81 -13.85 -5.66
N ARG A 174 2.66 -12.83 -5.72
CA ARG A 174 2.27 -11.45 -6.12
C ARG A 174 1.73 -11.45 -7.54
N LEU A 175 2.41 -12.11 -8.47
CA LEU A 175 1.96 -12.22 -9.87
C LEU A 175 0.59 -12.89 -9.98
N ARG A 176 0.36 -14.00 -9.28
CA ARG A 176 -0.96 -14.66 -9.23
C ARG A 176 -2.04 -13.78 -8.61
N HIS A 177 -1.68 -12.95 -7.62
CA HIS A 177 -2.58 -11.94 -7.08
C HIS A 177 -2.94 -10.88 -8.12
N MET A 178 -1.98 -10.46 -8.95
CA MET A 178 -2.22 -9.50 -10.04
C MET A 178 -3.15 -10.08 -11.09
N PHE A 179 -2.97 -11.34 -11.50
CA PHE A 179 -3.87 -12.01 -12.45
C PHE A 179 -5.32 -12.03 -11.93
N ARG A 180 -5.51 -12.44 -10.68
CA ARG A 180 -6.85 -12.44 -10.04
C ARG A 180 -7.44 -11.03 -9.98
N ARG A 181 -6.66 -10.01 -9.64
CA ARG A 181 -7.15 -8.63 -9.62
C ARG A 181 -7.56 -8.13 -11.00
N LEU A 182 -6.81 -8.49 -12.03
CA LEU A 182 -7.17 -8.14 -13.41
C LEU A 182 -8.48 -8.80 -13.83
N GLU A 183 -8.65 -10.07 -13.50
CA GLU A 183 -9.91 -10.80 -13.73
C GLU A 183 -11.07 -10.13 -12.97
N GLU A 184 -10.93 -9.84 -11.67
CA GLU A 184 -11.92 -9.16 -10.85
C GLU A 184 -12.34 -7.80 -11.43
N LEU A 185 -11.38 -7.03 -11.95
CA LEU A 185 -11.64 -5.73 -12.56
C LEU A 185 -12.48 -5.84 -13.83
N GLN A 186 -12.31 -6.90 -14.61
CA GLN A 186 -13.00 -7.11 -15.89
C GLN A 186 -14.35 -7.81 -15.74
N THR A 187 -14.50 -8.69 -14.75
CA THR A 187 -15.65 -9.60 -14.67
C THR A 187 -16.62 -9.27 -13.54
N MET A 188 -16.17 -8.58 -12.47
CA MET A 188 -17.01 -8.36 -11.29
C MET A 188 -17.64 -6.97 -11.25
N PRO A 189 -18.91 -6.85 -10.86
CA PRO A 189 -19.54 -5.58 -10.53
C PRO A 189 -18.80 -4.83 -9.41
N LEU A 190 -18.88 -3.51 -9.40
CA LEU A 190 -18.16 -2.69 -8.42
C LEU A 190 -18.53 -3.01 -6.96
N SER A 191 -19.81 -3.22 -6.68
CA SER A 191 -20.31 -3.60 -5.34
C SER A 191 -19.66 -4.88 -4.82
N GLN A 192 -19.55 -5.89 -5.67
CA GLN A 192 -18.87 -7.15 -5.36
C GLN A 192 -17.37 -6.94 -5.10
N ARG A 193 -16.69 -6.13 -5.95
CA ARG A 193 -15.26 -5.77 -5.75
C ARG A 193 -15.04 -4.99 -4.46
N VAL A 194 -15.97 -4.08 -4.09
CA VAL A 194 -15.92 -3.36 -2.81
C VAL A 194 -16.01 -4.34 -1.65
N ALA A 195 -17.01 -5.24 -1.65
CA ALA A 195 -17.19 -6.23 -0.60
C ALA A 195 -15.96 -7.15 -0.46
N LEU A 196 -15.44 -7.65 -1.58
CA LEU A 196 -14.24 -8.51 -1.61
C LEU A 196 -13.00 -7.75 -1.07
N LYS A 197 -12.85 -6.47 -1.43
CA LYS A 197 -11.75 -5.64 -0.92
C LYS A 197 -11.85 -5.41 0.57
N LEU A 198 -13.04 -5.11 1.08
CA LEU A 198 -13.27 -4.93 2.52
C LEU A 198 -12.99 -6.21 3.31
N GLN A 199 -13.35 -7.38 2.81
CA GLN A 199 -12.98 -8.65 3.43
C GLN A 199 -11.46 -8.86 3.50
N ARG A 200 -10.73 -8.51 2.42
CA ARG A 200 -9.27 -8.60 2.39
C ARG A 200 -8.63 -7.64 3.39
N LEU A 201 -9.16 -6.42 3.49
CA LEU A 201 -8.71 -5.41 4.45
C LEU A 201 -9.00 -5.84 5.89
N LEU A 202 -10.14 -6.47 6.16
CA LEU A 202 -10.44 -7.04 7.47
C LEU A 202 -9.44 -8.12 7.88
N ARG A 203 -9.07 -9.01 6.96
CA ARG A 203 -8.07 -10.05 7.24
C ARG A 203 -6.68 -9.47 7.51
N GLN A 204 -6.32 -8.38 6.84
CA GLN A 204 -5.00 -7.78 6.94
C GLN A 204 -4.89 -6.75 8.08
N PHE A 205 -5.95 -5.98 8.32
CA PHE A 205 -5.97 -4.84 9.25
C PHE A 205 -7.16 -4.88 10.22
N GLY A 206 -7.84 -6.01 10.33
CA GLY A 206 -8.95 -6.15 11.25
C GLY A 206 -8.48 -6.35 12.68
N ARG A 207 -9.26 -5.79 13.62
CA ARG A 207 -9.08 -6.10 15.02
C ARG A 207 -9.57 -7.54 15.29
N PRO A 208 -8.84 -8.32 16.09
CA PRO A 208 -9.33 -9.63 16.52
C PRO A 208 -10.73 -9.50 17.11
N PRO A 209 -11.68 -10.40 16.77
CA PRO A 209 -13.02 -10.36 17.33
C PRO A 209 -12.94 -10.53 18.86
N MET A 210 -13.62 -9.65 19.58
CA MET A 210 -13.80 -9.83 21.03
C MET A 210 -14.87 -10.90 21.26
N ALA A 211 -14.72 -11.69 22.33
CA ALA A 211 -15.70 -12.73 22.66
C ALA A 211 -17.12 -12.13 22.77
N GLY A 212 -18.07 -12.71 22.03
CA GLY A 212 -19.46 -12.26 22.00
C GLY A 212 -19.77 -11.07 21.07
N VAL A 213 -18.78 -10.50 20.36
CA VAL A 213 -18.97 -9.40 19.41
C VAL A 213 -18.80 -9.90 17.98
N THR A 214 -19.86 -9.80 17.20
CA THR A 214 -19.86 -10.17 15.76
C THR A 214 -19.31 -9.07 14.86
N THR A 215 -19.33 -7.83 15.33
CA THR A 215 -18.84 -6.65 14.57
C THR A 215 -17.32 -6.66 14.49
N GLN A 216 -16.80 -6.48 13.29
CA GLN A 216 -15.37 -6.41 13.04
C GLN A 216 -14.99 -5.01 12.51
N GLN A 217 -13.94 -4.43 13.05
CA GLN A 217 -13.43 -3.12 12.65
C GLN A 217 -12.13 -3.25 11.87
N ILE A 218 -12.00 -2.45 10.80
CA ILE A 218 -10.73 -2.24 10.13
C ILE A 218 -9.98 -1.15 10.90
N GLU A 219 -8.83 -1.50 11.50
CA GLU A 219 -8.02 -0.54 12.27
C GLU A 219 -7.43 0.58 11.40
N LEU A 220 -7.25 0.32 10.11
CA LEU A 220 -6.72 1.31 9.17
C LEU A 220 -7.81 2.31 8.79
N THR A 221 -7.53 3.60 8.99
CA THR A 221 -8.41 4.67 8.50
C THR A 221 -8.26 4.81 6.98
N LEU A 222 -9.32 4.49 6.27
CA LEU A 222 -9.41 4.59 4.82
C LEU A 222 -10.47 5.60 4.42
N THR A 223 -10.08 6.53 3.55
CA THR A 223 -11.02 7.45 2.92
C THR A 223 -11.70 6.79 1.71
N GLN A 224 -12.81 7.36 1.26
CA GLN A 224 -13.43 6.94 -0.01
C GLN A 224 -12.46 7.11 -1.20
N GLY A 225 -11.55 8.10 -1.11
CA GLY A 225 -10.48 8.29 -2.09
C GLY A 225 -9.47 7.14 -2.11
N ASP A 226 -9.09 6.63 -0.93
CA ASP A 226 -8.19 5.48 -0.83
C ASP A 226 -8.83 4.23 -1.45
N LEU A 227 -10.12 3.99 -1.17
CA LEU A 227 -10.86 2.90 -1.79
C LEU A 227 -11.03 3.08 -3.31
N ALA A 228 -11.25 4.32 -3.76
CA ALA A 228 -11.35 4.65 -5.18
C ALA A 228 -10.04 4.32 -5.92
N GLY A 229 -8.90 4.71 -5.36
CA GLY A 229 -7.57 4.35 -5.87
C GLY A 229 -7.33 2.83 -5.90
N LEU A 230 -7.71 2.13 -4.81
CA LEU A 230 -7.57 0.67 -4.69
C LEU A 230 -8.46 -0.11 -5.65
N LEU A 231 -9.62 0.42 -6.04
CA LEU A 231 -10.63 -0.28 -6.84
C LEU A 231 -10.74 0.24 -8.28
N CYS A 232 -9.88 1.21 -8.65
CA CYS A 232 -9.91 1.85 -9.96
C CYS A 232 -11.32 2.35 -10.34
N ALA A 233 -11.97 3.06 -9.39
CA ALA A 233 -13.31 3.59 -9.56
C ALA A 233 -13.41 5.04 -9.06
N SER A 234 -14.43 5.80 -9.49
CA SER A 234 -14.62 7.15 -8.98
C SER A 234 -15.09 7.13 -7.52
N ARG A 235 -14.76 8.19 -6.76
CA ARG A 235 -15.23 8.36 -5.36
C ARG A 235 -16.75 8.29 -5.25
N GLN A 236 -17.47 8.85 -6.22
CA GLN A 236 -18.93 8.82 -6.26
C GLN A 236 -19.46 7.38 -6.35
N ARG A 237 -18.90 6.57 -7.26
CA ARG A 237 -19.31 5.16 -7.40
C ARG A 237 -18.96 4.33 -6.15
N ILE A 238 -17.81 4.58 -5.53
CA ILE A 238 -17.44 3.94 -4.25
C ILE A 238 -18.44 4.33 -3.16
N ASN A 239 -18.79 5.62 -3.05
CA ASN A 239 -19.77 6.09 -2.06
C ASN A 239 -21.13 5.43 -2.28
N GLY A 240 -21.61 5.31 -3.52
CA GLY A 240 -22.83 4.59 -3.84
C GLY A 240 -22.81 3.13 -3.36
N ALA A 241 -21.75 2.40 -3.69
CA ALA A 241 -21.61 1.00 -3.26
C ALA A 241 -21.54 0.85 -1.72
N LEU A 242 -20.82 1.75 -1.03
CA LEU A 242 -20.77 1.73 0.44
C LEU A 242 -22.13 2.03 1.07
N ARG A 243 -22.88 3.01 0.54
CA ARG A 243 -24.24 3.33 1.00
C ARG A 243 -25.20 2.14 0.83
N GLN A 244 -25.15 1.42 -0.28
CA GLN A 244 -25.94 0.22 -0.48
C GLN A 244 -25.65 -0.85 0.59
N LEU A 245 -24.37 -1.09 0.88
CA LEU A 245 -23.97 -2.02 1.94
C LEU A 245 -24.42 -1.56 3.33
N GLN A 246 -24.45 -0.25 3.57
CA GLN A 246 -24.96 0.34 4.82
C GLN A 246 -26.48 0.20 4.95
N MET A 247 -27.24 0.50 3.90
CA MET A 247 -28.70 0.35 3.90
C MET A 247 -29.13 -1.10 4.18
N LEU A 248 -28.33 -2.07 3.76
CA LEU A 248 -28.54 -3.48 4.06
C LEU A 248 -28.09 -3.90 5.48
N GLY A 249 -27.56 -2.97 6.29
CA GLY A 249 -27.04 -3.28 7.62
C GLY A 249 -25.76 -4.14 7.61
N ILE A 250 -25.05 -4.22 6.47
CA ILE A 250 -23.81 -5.01 6.35
C ILE A 250 -22.62 -4.20 6.86
N LEU A 251 -22.63 -2.88 6.62
CA LEU A 251 -21.59 -1.95 7.07
C LEU A 251 -22.14 -0.89 8.01
N GLY A 252 -21.31 -0.48 8.97
CA GLY A 252 -21.42 0.78 9.70
C GLY A 252 -20.30 1.73 9.31
N CYS A 253 -20.53 3.02 9.42
CA CYS A 253 -19.48 4.03 9.28
C CYS A 253 -19.53 4.97 10.49
N SER A 254 -18.52 4.90 11.34
CA SER A 254 -18.37 5.77 12.49
C SER A 254 -17.00 6.44 12.43
N HIS A 255 -16.98 7.79 12.53
CA HIS A 255 -15.76 8.60 12.62
C HIS A 255 -14.70 8.29 11.53
N GLY A 256 -15.14 8.05 10.29
CA GLY A 256 -14.25 7.75 9.16
C GLY A 256 -13.65 6.33 9.19
N ARG A 257 -14.15 5.47 10.07
CA ARG A 257 -13.80 4.04 10.13
C ARG A 257 -14.92 3.19 9.55
N ILE A 258 -14.53 2.17 8.81
CA ILE A 258 -15.45 1.19 8.25
C ILE A 258 -15.60 0.06 9.26
N GLU A 259 -16.84 -0.16 9.70
CA GLU A 259 -17.21 -1.26 10.56
C GLU A 259 -17.99 -2.28 9.75
N VAL A 260 -17.61 -3.54 9.84
CA VAL A 260 -18.35 -4.64 9.23
C VAL A 260 -19.25 -5.23 10.30
N LEU A 261 -20.56 -4.95 10.17
CA LEU A 261 -21.60 -5.39 11.10
C LEU A 261 -21.97 -6.85 10.86
N ASP A 262 -22.02 -7.27 9.59
CA ASP A 262 -22.32 -8.64 9.19
C ASP A 262 -21.26 -9.18 8.21
N PRO A 263 -20.20 -9.82 8.73
CA PRO A 263 -19.15 -10.41 7.90
C PRO A 263 -19.65 -11.54 6.99
N ARG A 264 -20.70 -12.27 7.36
CA ARG A 264 -21.27 -13.36 6.55
C ARG A 264 -21.95 -12.79 5.31
N ARG A 265 -22.86 -11.82 5.47
CA ARG A 265 -23.53 -11.17 4.34
C ARG A 265 -22.55 -10.40 3.46
N LEU A 266 -21.52 -9.79 4.04
CA LEU A 266 -20.42 -9.20 3.25
C LEU A 266 -19.74 -10.27 2.38
N GLY A 267 -19.57 -11.48 2.91
CA GLY A 267 -19.09 -12.64 2.19
C GLY A 267 -19.97 -13.06 1.04
N ASP A 268 -21.27 -13.06 1.24
CA ASP A 268 -22.25 -13.41 0.21
C ASP A 268 -22.28 -12.39 -0.94
N VAL A 269 -22.13 -11.08 -0.63
CA VAL A 269 -21.95 -10.05 -1.65
C VAL A 269 -20.64 -10.26 -2.40
N ALA A 270 -19.54 -10.50 -1.70
CA ALA A 270 -18.24 -10.73 -2.32
C ALA A 270 -18.21 -11.98 -3.22
N ALA A 271 -18.98 -13.00 -2.87
CA ALA A 271 -19.14 -14.23 -3.66
C ALA A 271 -20.18 -14.12 -4.79
N GLY A 272 -20.87 -12.96 -4.92
CA GLY A 272 -21.95 -12.78 -5.90
C GLY A 272 -23.26 -13.53 -5.58
N LYS A 273 -23.38 -14.10 -4.38
CA LYS A 273 -24.60 -14.78 -3.92
C LYS A 273 -25.70 -13.79 -3.55
N LEU A 274 -25.32 -12.62 -3.05
CA LEU A 274 -26.20 -11.49 -2.77
C LEU A 274 -25.87 -10.37 -3.76
N VAL A 275 -26.78 -10.12 -4.69
CA VAL A 275 -26.64 -9.07 -5.70
C VAL A 275 -27.19 -7.77 -5.12
N LEU A 276 -26.44 -6.68 -5.24
CA LEU A 276 -26.90 -5.33 -4.91
C LEU A 276 -27.52 -4.71 -6.16
N ASP A 277 -28.78 -4.29 -6.07
CA ASP A 277 -29.46 -3.65 -7.18
C ASP A 277 -28.76 -2.38 -7.63
N SER A 278 -28.41 -2.33 -8.91
CA SER A 278 -27.72 -1.19 -9.54
C SER A 278 -28.67 0.01 -9.83
N SER A 279 -29.92 -0.03 -9.39
CA SER A 279 -30.97 0.90 -9.78
C SER A 279 -31.09 2.17 -8.91
N SER A 280 -30.08 2.51 -8.08
CA SER A 280 -30.11 3.71 -7.22
C SER A 280 -28.78 4.46 -7.27
N ALA A 281 -28.33 4.89 -8.47
CA ALA A 281 -27.19 5.80 -8.62
C ALA A 281 -27.60 7.05 -9.37
#